data_5e4f804db0fe3a2b6ba7c4cbe52cf534
#
_entry.id   5e4f804db0fe3a2b6ba7c4cbe52cf534
#
_cell.length_a   1.000
_cell.length_b   1.000
_cell.length_c   1.000
_cell.angle_alpha   90.00
_cell.angle_beta   90.00
_cell.angle_gamma   90.00
#
_symmetry.space_group_name_H-M   'P 1'
#
loop_
_entity.id
_entity.type
_entity.pdbx_description
1 polymer ?
#
loop_
_entity_poly.entity_id
_entity_poly.type
_entity_poly.pdbx_seq_one_letter_code
_entity_poly.pdbx_strand_id
1 'polypeptide(L)'
;MALSLPYYYGHSGEQYAFFRIPKLLLTDDRFAEVSTDAKLLYGLLLDRIELSYRNGWIDDQNRVFIIFTAEEVMSTLHCRSEKAARLFAELDSTKGIGLIERKRQGLGRPTIIYVKNFSGVLSG
;
A
#
# COMPACT_ATOMS: atom_id res chain seq x y z
N MET A 1 13.11 10.32 -24.09
CA MET A 1 14.53 10.61 -23.81
C MET A 1 15.09 9.57 -22.88
N ALA A 2 16.17 8.93 -23.27
CA ALA A 2 16.78 7.89 -22.44
C ALA A 2 17.77 8.52 -21.46
N LEU A 3 17.79 7.98 -20.24
CA LEU A 3 18.79 8.37 -19.25
C LEU A 3 20.10 7.63 -19.52
N SER A 4 21.21 8.26 -19.14
CA SER A 4 22.53 7.64 -19.23
C SER A 4 22.89 7.16 -17.83
N LEU A 5 22.65 5.88 -17.55
CA LEU A 5 22.87 5.30 -16.23
C LEU A 5 24.00 4.29 -16.27
N PRO A 6 24.73 4.16 -15.15
CA PRO A 6 25.78 3.14 -15.06
C PRO A 6 25.19 1.74 -14.94
N TYR A 7 26.02 0.75 -15.19
CA TYR A 7 25.65 -0.65 -14.97
C TYR A 7 25.82 -1.00 -13.49
N TYR A 8 25.12 -2.05 -13.05
CA TYR A 8 25.42 -2.64 -11.76
C TYR A 8 26.64 -3.52 -11.89
N TYR A 9 27.54 -3.41 -10.93
CA TYR A 9 28.72 -4.26 -10.86
C TYR A 9 28.58 -5.19 -9.67
N GLY A 10 29.20 -6.36 -9.73
CA GLY A 10 29.02 -7.41 -8.75
C GLY A 10 29.36 -7.05 -7.32
N HIS A 11 30.15 -6.02 -7.11
CA HIS A 11 30.54 -5.55 -5.77
C HIS A 11 29.83 -4.28 -5.33
N SER A 12 28.88 -3.81 -6.13
CA SER A 12 28.15 -2.58 -5.81
C SER A 12 27.16 -2.83 -4.70
N GLY A 13 27.22 -2.04 -3.64
CA GLY A 13 26.26 -2.10 -2.55
C GLY A 13 24.97 -1.40 -2.94
N GLU A 14 23.86 -1.83 -2.37
CA GLU A 14 22.58 -1.18 -2.55
C GLU A 14 22.46 -0.02 -1.58
N GLN A 15 22.14 1.16 -2.14
CA GLN A 15 22.00 2.38 -1.36
C GLN A 15 20.68 3.07 -1.66
N TYR A 16 19.65 2.28 -2.02
CA TYR A 16 18.36 2.81 -2.46
C TYR A 16 17.29 2.51 -1.43
N ALA A 17 16.30 3.39 -1.41
CA ALA A 17 15.06 3.09 -0.71
C ALA A 17 14.12 2.37 -1.68
N PHE A 18 13.40 1.39 -1.19
CA PHE A 18 12.48 0.58 -2.00
C PHE A 18 11.10 0.52 -1.36
N PHE A 19 10.09 0.50 -2.20
CA PHE A 19 8.80 -0.01 -1.78
C PHE A 19 8.81 -1.52 -2.06
N ARG A 20 8.24 -2.29 -1.14
CA ARG A 20 8.22 -3.75 -1.28
C ARG A 20 6.85 -4.20 -1.75
N ILE A 21 6.83 -4.97 -2.82
CA ILE A 21 5.61 -5.58 -3.34
C ILE A 21 5.67 -7.06 -3.00
N PRO A 22 4.75 -7.57 -2.17
CA PRO A 22 4.76 -9.01 -1.86
C PRO A 22 4.60 -9.85 -3.12
N LYS A 23 5.46 -10.85 -3.28
CA LYS A 23 5.38 -11.75 -4.42
C LYS A 23 4.00 -12.43 -4.49
N LEU A 24 3.41 -12.72 -3.35
CA LEU A 24 2.12 -13.40 -3.27
C LEU A 24 1.02 -12.65 -4.02
N LEU A 25 1.07 -11.31 -4.03
CA LEU A 25 0.08 -10.52 -4.77
C LEU A 25 0.13 -10.76 -6.27
N LEU A 26 1.28 -11.19 -6.77
CA LEU A 26 1.47 -11.46 -8.20
C LEU A 26 1.30 -12.93 -8.54
N THR A 27 1.51 -13.83 -7.58
CA THR A 27 1.55 -15.27 -7.86
C THR A 27 0.33 -16.04 -7.40
N ASP A 28 -0.42 -15.53 -6.42
CA ASP A 28 -1.61 -16.23 -5.90
C ASP A 28 -2.83 -15.82 -6.73
N ASP A 29 -3.57 -16.82 -7.22
CA ASP A 29 -4.74 -16.60 -8.08
C ASP A 29 -5.84 -15.79 -7.41
N ARG A 30 -5.88 -15.77 -6.09
CA ARG A 30 -6.89 -14.99 -5.35
C ARG A 30 -6.76 -13.51 -5.59
N PHE A 31 -5.59 -13.04 -6.01
CA PHE A 31 -5.33 -11.64 -6.30
C PHE A 31 -5.31 -11.32 -7.80
N ALA A 32 -5.69 -12.29 -8.64
CA ALA A 32 -5.58 -12.13 -10.10
C ALA A 32 -6.38 -10.95 -10.64
N GLU A 33 -7.53 -10.66 -10.03
CA GLU A 33 -8.41 -9.57 -10.50
C GLU A 33 -8.00 -8.19 -9.97
N VAL A 34 -7.07 -8.13 -9.03
CA VAL A 34 -6.57 -6.86 -8.51
C VAL A 34 -5.63 -6.26 -9.55
N SER A 35 -5.83 -4.99 -9.89
CA SER A 35 -4.99 -4.34 -10.90
C SER A 35 -3.55 -4.19 -10.41
N THR A 36 -2.63 -4.09 -11.35
CA THR A 36 -1.21 -3.88 -11.04
C THR A 36 -1.01 -2.61 -10.24
N ASP A 37 -1.72 -1.53 -10.60
CA ASP A 37 -1.60 -0.26 -9.88
C ASP A 37 -2.11 -0.37 -8.45
N ALA A 38 -3.17 -1.14 -8.21
CA ALA A 38 -3.65 -1.37 -6.84
C ALA A 38 -2.63 -2.16 -6.03
N LYS A 39 -1.93 -3.10 -6.65
CA LYS A 39 -0.85 -3.83 -5.98
C LYS A 39 0.30 -2.91 -5.62
N LEU A 40 0.63 -1.95 -6.49
CA LEU A 40 1.61 -0.93 -6.17
C LEU A 40 1.16 -0.09 -4.98
N LEU A 41 -0.10 0.33 -4.98
CA LEU A 41 -0.64 1.10 -3.85
C LEU A 41 -0.49 0.30 -2.55
N TYR A 42 -0.79 -0.99 -2.57
CA TYR A 42 -0.62 -1.81 -1.37
C TYR A 42 0.83 -1.77 -0.86
N GLY A 43 1.80 -1.80 -1.77
CA GLY A 43 3.22 -1.67 -1.41
C GLY A 43 3.53 -0.33 -0.72
N LEU A 44 2.94 0.76 -1.21
CA LEU A 44 3.10 2.07 -0.58
C LEU A 44 2.52 2.07 0.83
N LEU A 45 1.36 1.42 1.02
CA LEU A 45 0.72 1.36 2.32
C LEU A 45 1.51 0.52 3.30
N LEU A 46 2.09 -0.58 2.83
CA LEU A 46 2.96 -1.42 3.68
C LEU A 46 4.16 -0.63 4.19
N ASP A 47 4.71 0.23 3.35
CA ASP A 47 5.86 1.05 3.72
C ASP A 47 5.55 1.96 4.91
N ARG A 48 4.30 2.41 5.03
CA ARG A 48 3.87 3.31 6.11
C ARG A 48 3.64 2.60 7.43
N ILE A 49 3.46 1.29 7.42
CA ILE A 49 3.13 0.55 8.65
C ILE A 49 4.23 0.68 9.68
N GLU A 50 5.49 0.53 9.28
CA GLU A 50 6.60 0.60 10.22
C GLU A 50 6.71 1.98 10.85
N LEU A 51 6.54 3.03 10.05
CA LEU A 51 6.59 4.40 10.55
C LEU A 51 5.44 4.65 11.53
N SER A 52 4.24 4.20 11.19
CA SER A 52 3.08 4.36 12.06
C SER A 52 3.26 3.62 13.38
N TYR A 53 3.81 2.41 13.33
CA TYR A 53 4.11 1.64 14.53
C TYR A 53 5.07 2.42 15.44
N ARG A 54 6.14 2.97 14.87
CA ARG A 54 7.11 3.75 15.65
C ARG A 54 6.51 5.04 16.22
N ASN A 55 5.51 5.60 15.56
CA ASN A 55 4.82 6.81 16.02
C ASN A 55 3.71 6.50 17.03
N GLY A 56 3.50 5.22 17.36
CA GLY A 56 2.45 4.86 18.30
C GLY A 56 1.05 4.91 17.72
N TRP A 57 0.89 4.83 16.42
CA TRP A 57 -0.42 4.85 15.76
C TRP A 57 -1.03 3.45 15.82
N ILE A 58 -1.49 3.12 17.01
CA ILE A 58 -2.04 1.81 17.36
C ILE A 58 -3.37 2.06 18.07
N ASP A 59 -4.40 1.32 17.71
CA ASP A 59 -5.71 1.46 18.35
C ASP A 59 -5.77 0.68 19.67
N ASP A 60 -6.94 0.72 20.32
CA ASP A 60 -7.12 0.08 21.62
C ASP A 60 -7.10 -1.46 21.55
N GLN A 61 -7.14 -2.03 20.36
CA GLN A 61 -7.00 -3.46 20.14
C GLN A 61 -5.60 -3.83 19.65
N ASN A 62 -4.65 -2.90 19.79
CA ASN A 62 -3.27 -3.09 19.39
C ASN A 62 -3.10 -3.28 17.88
N ARG A 63 -4.01 -2.72 17.08
CA ARG A 63 -3.90 -2.79 15.61
C ARG A 63 -3.26 -1.51 15.09
N VAL A 64 -2.23 -1.67 14.27
CA VAL A 64 -1.56 -0.52 13.63
C VAL A 64 -2.47 0.04 12.54
N PHE A 65 -2.59 1.36 12.50
CA PHE A 65 -3.28 2.04 11.41
C PHE A 65 -2.36 3.07 10.78
N ILE A 66 -2.68 3.45 9.55
CA ILE A 66 -1.95 4.48 8.82
C ILE A 66 -2.92 5.54 8.34
N ILE A 67 -2.36 6.68 7.98
CA ILE A 67 -3.08 7.72 7.26
C ILE A 67 -2.37 7.89 5.93
N PHE A 68 -3.12 7.75 4.84
CA PHE A 68 -2.58 7.91 3.50
C PHE A 68 -3.69 8.45 2.62
N THR A 69 -3.51 9.69 2.17
CA THR A 69 -4.58 10.43 1.50
C THR A 69 -4.61 10.17 0.00
N ALA A 70 -5.75 10.50 -0.62
CA ALA A 70 -5.87 10.44 -2.07
C ALA A 70 -4.84 11.33 -2.74
N GLU A 71 -4.54 12.50 -2.15
CA GLU A 71 -3.52 13.41 -2.67
C GLU A 71 -2.14 12.76 -2.69
N GLU A 72 -1.81 12.00 -1.64
CA GLU A 72 -0.54 11.26 -1.61
C GLU A 72 -0.47 10.20 -2.68
N VAL A 73 -1.57 9.47 -2.94
CA VAL A 73 -1.64 8.49 -4.02
C VAL A 73 -1.44 9.18 -5.37
N MET A 74 -2.15 10.28 -5.58
CA MET A 74 -2.07 11.03 -6.83
C MET A 74 -0.65 11.51 -7.10
N SER A 75 0.00 12.04 -6.07
CA SER A 75 1.37 12.54 -6.16
C SER A 75 2.37 11.42 -6.43
N THR A 76 2.25 10.31 -5.70
CA THR A 76 3.24 9.23 -5.77
C THR A 76 3.10 8.41 -7.05
N LEU A 77 1.87 8.12 -7.47
CA LEU A 77 1.61 7.28 -8.64
C LEU A 77 1.34 8.10 -9.91
N HIS A 78 1.39 9.44 -9.81
CA HIS A 78 1.16 10.34 -10.94
C HIS A 78 -0.18 10.05 -11.61
N CYS A 79 -1.24 10.03 -10.83
CA CYS A 79 -2.58 9.77 -11.32
C CYS A 79 -3.56 10.82 -10.81
N ARG A 80 -4.79 10.77 -11.32
CA ARG A 80 -5.84 11.71 -10.93
C ARG A 80 -6.74 11.12 -9.86
N SER A 81 -7.63 11.95 -9.33
CA SER A 81 -8.46 11.58 -8.18
C SER A 81 -9.35 10.37 -8.44
N GLU A 82 -9.89 10.24 -9.65
CA GLU A 82 -10.76 9.10 -10.00
C GLU A 82 -10.00 7.79 -9.92
N LYS A 83 -8.77 7.78 -10.43
CA LYS A 83 -7.94 6.58 -10.36
C LYS A 83 -7.54 6.26 -8.94
N ALA A 84 -7.15 7.28 -8.15
CA ALA A 84 -6.80 7.08 -6.74
C ALA A 84 -7.97 6.45 -5.98
N ALA A 85 -9.18 6.96 -6.18
CA ALA A 85 -10.38 6.43 -5.54
C ALA A 85 -10.64 4.98 -5.96
N ARG A 86 -10.46 4.67 -7.25
CA ARG A 86 -10.66 3.31 -7.74
C ARG A 86 -9.63 2.34 -7.14
N LEU A 87 -8.39 2.76 -7.02
CA LEU A 87 -7.35 1.90 -6.45
C LEU A 87 -7.62 1.58 -4.98
N PHE A 88 -8.02 2.57 -4.20
CA PHE A 88 -8.44 2.32 -2.83
C PHE A 88 -9.63 1.36 -2.78
N ALA A 89 -10.59 1.54 -3.67
CA ALA A 89 -11.78 0.68 -3.69
C ALA A 89 -11.43 -0.77 -4.03
N GLU A 90 -10.47 -1.00 -4.92
CA GLU A 90 -10.03 -2.36 -5.25
C GLU A 90 -9.46 -3.08 -4.03
N LEU A 91 -8.78 -2.36 -3.15
CA LEU A 91 -8.14 -2.95 -1.97
C LEU A 91 -9.07 -3.06 -0.78
N ASP A 92 -10.12 -2.26 -0.73
CA ASP A 92 -10.97 -2.06 0.44
C ASP A 92 -11.81 -3.31 0.77
N SER A 93 -12.05 -3.52 2.05
CA SER A 93 -12.86 -4.62 2.55
C SER A 93 -14.34 -4.51 2.17
N THR A 94 -14.83 -3.30 1.91
CA THR A 94 -16.24 -3.09 1.58
C THR A 94 -16.51 -3.29 0.09
N LYS A 95 -15.62 -2.79 -0.77
CA LYS A 95 -15.85 -2.77 -2.21
C LYS A 95 -14.93 -3.67 -3.01
N GLY A 96 -13.84 -4.11 -2.44
CA GLY A 96 -12.80 -4.83 -3.16
C GLY A 96 -12.37 -6.12 -2.49
N ILE A 97 -11.07 -6.42 -2.64
CA ILE A 97 -10.49 -7.70 -2.23
C ILE A 97 -10.34 -7.85 -0.71
N GLY A 98 -10.33 -6.74 0.03
CA GLY A 98 -10.24 -6.81 1.48
C GLY A 98 -8.81 -6.76 2.04
N LEU A 99 -7.86 -6.26 1.29
CA LEU A 99 -6.49 -6.10 1.77
C LEU A 99 -6.33 -4.90 2.68
N ILE A 100 -7.27 -3.97 2.66
CA ILE A 100 -7.31 -2.85 3.59
C ILE A 100 -8.72 -2.66 4.11
N GLU A 101 -8.81 -1.97 5.25
CA GLU A 101 -10.08 -1.53 5.79
C GLU A 101 -9.95 -0.05 6.13
N ARG A 102 -10.83 0.76 5.55
CA ARG A 102 -10.82 2.21 5.81
C ARG A 102 -11.89 2.56 6.82
N LYS A 103 -11.55 3.47 7.74
CA LYS A 103 -12.48 3.91 8.77
C LYS A 103 -12.49 5.42 8.85
N ARG A 104 -13.66 6.01 8.66
CA ARG A 104 -13.84 7.45 8.83
C ARG A 104 -13.97 7.77 10.31
N GLN A 105 -13.35 8.85 10.73
CA GLN A 105 -13.35 9.27 12.13
C GLN A 105 -14.30 10.43 12.41
N GLY A 106 -14.95 10.97 11.37
CA GLY A 106 -15.86 12.10 11.50
C GLY A 106 -15.28 13.37 10.89
N LEU A 107 -16.04 14.46 10.99
CA LEU A 107 -15.68 15.74 10.38
C LEU A 107 -14.35 16.25 10.93
N GLY A 108 -13.51 16.73 10.02
CA GLY A 108 -12.23 17.33 10.39
C GLY A 108 -11.14 16.36 10.76
N ARG A 109 -11.43 15.05 10.68
CA ARG A 109 -10.42 14.03 10.98
C ARG A 109 -10.13 13.20 9.74
N PRO A 110 -8.86 12.84 9.52
CA PRO A 110 -8.52 12.01 8.38
C PRO A 110 -9.10 10.60 8.50
N THR A 111 -9.33 9.97 7.36
CA THR A 111 -9.69 8.56 7.30
C THR A 111 -8.46 7.74 7.69
N ILE A 112 -8.63 6.80 8.59
CA ILE A 112 -7.55 5.88 8.94
C ILE A 112 -7.69 4.60 8.13
N ILE A 113 -6.57 3.92 7.92
CA ILE A 113 -6.51 2.71 7.12
C ILE A 113 -5.82 1.62 7.93
N TYR A 114 -6.48 0.48 8.04
CA TYR A 114 -5.86 -0.74 8.56
C TYR A 114 -5.38 -1.54 7.36
N VAL A 115 -4.08 -1.73 7.24
CA VAL A 115 -3.50 -2.55 6.17
C VAL A 115 -3.46 -3.97 6.70
N LYS A 116 -4.16 -4.87 6.02
CA LYS A 116 -4.25 -6.24 6.48
C LYS A 116 -3.07 -7.06 6.01
N ASN A 117 -2.77 -8.10 6.76
CA ASN A 117 -1.66 -8.98 6.48
C ASN A 117 -2.01 -9.89 5.30
N PHE A 118 -1.39 -9.64 4.16
CA PHE A 118 -1.63 -10.38 2.92
C PHE A 118 -1.33 -11.88 3.08
N SER A 119 -0.41 -12.23 3.97
CA SER A 119 -0.03 -13.63 4.15
C SER A 119 -1.10 -14.45 4.87
N GLY A 120 -2.15 -13.79 5.38
CA GLY A 120 -3.27 -14.48 6.00
C GLY A 120 -3.98 -15.45 5.05
N VAL A 121 -3.89 -15.23 3.73
CA VAL A 121 -4.49 -16.13 2.75
C VAL A 121 -3.88 -17.53 2.78
N LEU A 122 -2.65 -17.67 3.28
CA LEU A 122 -1.98 -18.95 3.40
C LEU A 122 -2.56 -19.81 4.52
N SER A 123 -3.26 -19.20 5.45
CA SER A 123 -3.84 -19.88 6.60
C SER A 123 -5.29 -20.32 6.37
N GLY A 124 -5.90 -19.82 5.29
CA GLY A 124 -7.32 -20.01 5.05
C GLY A 124 -7.72 -21.04 4.02
#